data_db6bd66db1ea08a35a7de18a006d4b8a
#
_entry.id   db6bd66db1ea08a35a7de18a006d4b8a
#
_cell.length_a   1.000
_cell.length_b   1.000
_cell.length_c   1.000
_cell.angle_alpha   90.00
_cell.angle_beta   90.00
_cell.angle_gamma   90.00
#
_symmetry.space_group_name_H-M   'P 1'
#
loop_
_entity.id
_entity.type
_entity.pdbx_description
1 polymer ?
#
loop_
_entity_poly.entity_id
_entity_poly.type
_entity_poly.pdbx_seq_one_letter_code
_entity_poly.pdbx_strand_id
1 'polypeptide(L)'
;MTGTEAQKTTATVFGGVTPILRVQSLPTSIDYYVAALGFKVDWHEPGIMACVSRDRCNLMLCEGDQGNPGSWVWIGVNDVETLFAEYRAKGAKVRHPPTNYPWACEMQVEDPDGHVLRLGSEPKKDQPFGEWCDMHGDRWVLSPAGGWTRVEH
;
A
#
# COMPACT_ATOMS: atom_id res chain seq x y z
N MET A 1 -36.04 -41.83 10.22
CA MET A 1 -36.08 -40.65 9.38
C MET A 1 -34.67 -40.06 9.30
N THR A 2 -34.05 -40.44 8.28
CA THR A 2 -32.75 -39.86 7.94
C THR A 2 -32.99 -38.48 7.35
N GLY A 3 -32.82 -37.45 8.18
CA GLY A 3 -32.65 -36.13 7.64
C GLY A 3 -31.42 -36.15 6.74
N THR A 4 -31.63 -36.12 5.44
CA THR A 4 -30.57 -35.70 4.54
C THR A 4 -30.22 -34.29 4.93
N GLU A 5 -29.22 -34.15 5.76
CA GLU A 5 -28.49 -32.88 5.78
C GLU A 5 -28.05 -32.65 4.33
N ALA A 6 -28.71 -31.70 3.69
CA ALA A 6 -28.21 -31.22 2.42
C ALA A 6 -26.76 -30.89 2.69
N GLN A 7 -25.83 -31.67 2.15
CA GLN A 7 -24.44 -31.28 2.09
C GLN A 7 -24.42 -29.90 1.44
N LYS A 8 -24.23 -28.91 2.27
CA LYS A 8 -23.85 -27.60 1.77
C LYS A 8 -22.57 -27.83 0.98
N THR A 9 -22.71 -27.91 -0.32
CA THR A 9 -21.58 -27.72 -1.21
C THR A 9 -21.10 -26.30 -0.91
N THR A 10 -20.21 -26.20 0.06
CA THR A 10 -19.52 -24.94 0.32
C THR A 10 -18.61 -24.70 -0.86
N ALA A 11 -19.03 -23.79 -1.73
CA ALA A 11 -18.12 -23.25 -2.71
C ALA A 11 -16.87 -22.72 -1.97
N THR A 12 -15.69 -22.94 -2.56
CA THR A 12 -14.45 -22.39 -2.02
C THR A 12 -14.57 -20.87 -1.99
N VAL A 13 -14.27 -20.28 -0.87
CA VAL A 13 -14.26 -18.82 -0.69
C VAL A 13 -12.83 -18.37 -0.42
N PHE A 14 -12.38 -17.38 -1.17
CA PHE A 14 -11.06 -16.80 -0.96
C PHE A 14 -11.12 -15.81 0.21
N GLY A 15 -10.10 -15.82 1.07
CA GLY A 15 -9.89 -14.82 2.10
C GLY A 15 -9.11 -13.62 1.57
N GLY A 16 -8.65 -12.77 2.50
CA GLY A 16 -7.81 -11.64 2.14
C GLY A 16 -6.43 -12.07 1.67
N VAL A 17 -5.73 -11.15 1.00
CA VAL A 17 -4.35 -11.36 0.55
C VAL A 17 -3.41 -10.64 1.49
N THR A 18 -2.29 -11.27 1.84
CA THR A 18 -1.22 -10.63 2.60
C THR A 18 0.04 -10.62 1.72
N PRO A 19 0.47 -9.46 1.24
CA PRO A 19 1.72 -9.38 0.48
C PRO A 19 2.92 -9.63 1.36
N ILE A 20 3.97 -10.24 0.77
CA ILE A 20 5.25 -10.51 1.43
C ILE A 20 6.28 -9.60 0.78
N LEU A 21 6.83 -8.67 1.57
CA LEU A 21 7.77 -7.67 1.11
C LEU A 21 9.17 -8.06 1.56
N ARG A 22 10.10 -8.23 0.62
CA ARG A 22 11.49 -8.50 0.93
C ARG A 22 12.13 -7.26 1.55
N VAL A 23 12.76 -7.43 2.70
CA VAL A 23 13.46 -6.34 3.40
C VAL A 23 14.90 -6.74 3.67
N GLN A 24 15.81 -5.77 3.69
CA GLN A 24 17.21 -6.00 3.96
C GLN A 24 17.47 -6.15 5.45
N SER A 25 16.79 -5.35 6.28
CA SER A 25 16.90 -5.37 7.73
C SER A 25 15.51 -5.37 8.35
N LEU A 26 15.15 -6.48 8.98
CA LEU A 26 13.86 -6.63 9.62
C LEU A 26 13.67 -5.62 10.77
N PRO A 27 14.65 -5.40 11.67
CA PRO A 27 14.51 -4.38 12.70
C PRO A 27 14.28 -2.96 12.13
N THR A 28 15.02 -2.57 11.11
CA THR A 28 14.87 -1.26 10.46
C THR A 28 13.49 -1.10 9.83
N SER A 29 13.01 -2.13 9.13
CA SER A 29 11.68 -2.12 8.52
C SER A 29 10.57 -2.06 9.56
N ILE A 30 10.65 -2.89 10.60
CA ILE A 30 9.66 -2.88 11.68
C ILE A 30 9.60 -1.50 12.32
N ASP A 31 10.74 -0.89 12.64
CA ASP A 31 10.77 0.45 13.23
C ASP A 31 10.09 1.48 12.34
N TYR A 32 10.34 1.44 11.05
CA TYR A 32 9.72 2.36 10.10
C TYR A 32 8.20 2.16 10.01
N TYR A 33 7.75 0.93 9.85
CA TYR A 33 6.32 0.64 9.76
C TYR A 33 5.58 1.02 11.05
N VAL A 34 6.20 0.82 12.20
CA VAL A 34 5.59 1.17 13.49
C VAL A 34 5.67 2.67 13.76
N ALA A 35 6.87 3.25 13.71
CA ALA A 35 7.08 4.65 14.13
C ALA A 35 6.59 5.65 13.08
N ALA A 36 6.86 5.41 11.79
CA ALA A 36 6.51 6.35 10.73
C ALA A 36 5.14 6.07 10.12
N LEU A 37 4.77 4.79 9.92
CA LEU A 37 3.54 4.45 9.20
C LEU A 37 2.37 4.08 10.12
N GLY A 38 2.60 3.94 11.42
CA GLY A 38 1.53 3.71 12.40
C GLY A 38 1.00 2.28 12.43
N PHE A 39 1.79 1.32 11.98
CA PHE A 39 1.46 -0.10 12.06
C PHE A 39 1.81 -0.66 13.44
N LYS A 40 1.24 -1.80 13.77
CA LYS A 40 1.63 -2.59 14.95
C LYS A 40 2.24 -3.91 14.50
N VAL A 41 3.08 -4.49 15.34
CA VAL A 41 3.64 -5.82 15.11
C VAL A 41 2.65 -6.87 15.61
N ASP A 42 2.18 -7.76 14.74
CA ASP A 42 1.31 -8.87 15.13
C ASP A 42 2.15 -10.07 15.61
N TRP A 43 3.22 -10.37 14.89
CA TRP A 43 4.20 -11.38 15.31
C TRP A 43 5.54 -11.07 14.66
N HIS A 44 6.61 -11.57 15.29
CA HIS A 44 7.97 -11.33 14.86
C HIS A 44 8.82 -12.57 15.14
N GLU A 45 9.40 -13.11 14.06
CA GLU A 45 10.42 -14.16 14.14
C GLU A 45 11.76 -13.53 13.77
N PRO A 46 12.64 -13.25 14.76
CA PRO A 46 13.87 -12.50 14.52
C PRO A 46 14.73 -13.09 13.41
N GLY A 47 15.22 -12.24 12.52
CA GLY A 47 16.08 -12.63 11.39
C GLY A 47 15.38 -13.35 10.25
N ILE A 48 14.06 -13.56 10.34
CA ILE A 48 13.30 -14.31 9.34
C ILE A 48 12.16 -13.46 8.78
N MET A 49 11.15 -13.22 9.61
CA MET A 49 9.91 -12.60 9.13
C MET A 49 9.16 -11.92 10.26
N ALA A 50 8.38 -10.91 9.91
CA ALA A 50 7.42 -10.29 10.80
C ALA A 50 6.11 -10.02 10.05
N CYS A 51 5.02 -9.92 10.78
CA CYS A 51 3.77 -9.41 10.26
C CYS A 51 3.45 -8.10 10.97
N VAL A 52 3.16 -7.09 10.19
CA VAL A 52 2.70 -5.79 10.69
C VAL A 52 1.32 -5.51 10.15
N SER A 53 0.51 -4.81 10.94
CA SER A 53 -0.86 -4.48 10.52
C SER A 53 -1.30 -3.12 11.03
N ARG A 54 -2.17 -2.51 10.26
CA ARG A 54 -2.94 -1.34 10.66
C ARG A 54 -4.37 -1.55 10.19
N ASP A 55 -5.30 -1.56 11.13
CA ASP A 55 -6.69 -1.96 10.89
C ASP A 55 -6.75 -3.31 10.17
N ARG A 56 -7.34 -3.39 8.99
CA ARG A 56 -7.43 -4.63 8.22
C ARG A 56 -6.31 -4.82 7.20
N CYS A 57 -5.34 -3.93 7.18
CA CYS A 57 -4.19 -4.02 6.28
C CYS A 57 -3.08 -4.82 6.96
N ASN A 58 -2.72 -5.96 6.38
CA ASN A 58 -1.64 -6.81 6.87
C ASN A 58 -0.54 -6.89 5.84
N LEU A 59 0.70 -6.74 6.27
CA LEU A 59 1.88 -6.88 5.44
C LEU A 59 2.87 -7.80 6.15
N MET A 60 3.49 -8.71 5.41
CA MET A 60 4.61 -9.50 5.91
C MET A 60 5.91 -8.90 5.42
N LEU A 61 6.87 -8.79 6.32
CA LEU A 61 8.22 -8.31 6.04
C LEU A 61 9.15 -9.50 6.18
N CYS A 62 9.89 -9.83 5.12
CA CYS A 62 10.73 -11.02 5.08
C CYS A 62 12.20 -10.67 4.83
N GLU A 63 13.06 -10.96 5.77
CA GLU A 63 14.51 -10.79 5.63
C GLU A 63 15.14 -11.96 4.88
N GLY A 64 14.44 -13.09 4.76
CA GLY A 64 14.93 -14.31 4.16
C GLY A 64 14.86 -14.36 2.63
N ASP A 65 14.10 -15.31 2.12
CA ASP A 65 14.12 -15.71 0.72
C ASP A 65 12.78 -15.52 -0.01
N GLN A 66 11.83 -14.79 0.58
CA GLN A 66 10.53 -14.55 -0.01
C GLN A 66 10.36 -13.10 -0.44
N GLY A 67 9.70 -12.89 -1.57
CA GLY A 67 9.43 -11.57 -2.11
C GLY A 67 10.57 -11.02 -2.95
N ASN A 68 10.36 -9.83 -3.48
CA ASN A 68 11.35 -9.11 -4.29
C ASN A 68 11.48 -7.68 -3.79
N PRO A 69 12.65 -7.04 -3.95
CA PRO A 69 12.78 -5.61 -3.67
C PRO A 69 11.92 -4.77 -4.60
N GLY A 70 11.47 -3.61 -4.13
CA GLY A 70 10.78 -2.63 -4.97
C GLY A 70 9.36 -3.00 -5.37
N SER A 71 8.64 -3.74 -4.53
CA SER A 71 7.23 -4.09 -4.79
C SER A 71 6.30 -2.90 -4.58
N TRP A 72 5.22 -2.86 -5.35
CA TRP A 72 4.16 -1.85 -5.21
C TRP A 72 2.89 -2.52 -4.70
N VAL A 73 2.26 -1.93 -3.68
CA VAL A 73 0.98 -2.39 -3.16
C VAL A 73 0.00 -1.22 -3.10
N TRP A 74 -1.27 -1.49 -3.38
CA TRP A 74 -2.33 -0.51 -3.27
C TRP A 74 -3.16 -0.78 -2.02
N ILE A 75 -3.37 0.26 -1.22
CA ILE A 75 -4.09 0.18 0.05
C ILE A 75 -5.19 1.23 0.04
N GLY A 76 -6.44 0.81 0.17
CA GLY A 76 -7.56 1.73 0.34
C GLY A 76 -7.58 2.32 1.74
N VAL A 77 -7.75 3.63 1.84
CA VAL A 77 -7.92 4.34 3.10
C VAL A 77 -9.16 5.25 3.00
N ASN A 78 -9.73 5.61 4.12
CA ASN A 78 -10.92 6.45 4.11
C ASN A 78 -10.62 7.94 3.88
N ASP A 79 -9.45 8.40 4.30
CA ASP A 79 -9.07 9.81 4.20
C ASP A 79 -7.54 9.94 4.03
N VAL A 80 -7.12 10.02 2.77
CA VAL A 80 -5.70 10.08 2.44
C VAL A 80 -5.06 11.40 2.89
N GLU A 81 -5.79 12.49 2.95
CA GLU A 81 -5.22 13.79 3.34
C GLU A 81 -4.92 13.85 4.83
N THR A 82 -5.80 13.29 5.67
CA THR A 82 -5.54 13.16 7.10
C THR A 82 -4.33 12.25 7.34
N LEU A 83 -4.25 11.14 6.61
CA LEU A 83 -3.11 10.23 6.69
C LEU A 83 -1.81 10.91 6.23
N PHE A 84 -1.88 11.72 5.19
CA PHE A 84 -0.72 12.48 4.72
C PHE A 84 -0.18 13.42 5.80
N ALA A 85 -1.06 14.14 6.49
CA ALA A 85 -0.66 15.01 7.59
C ALA A 85 0.01 14.21 8.73
N GLU A 86 -0.53 13.05 9.07
CA GLU A 86 0.06 12.14 10.06
C GLU A 86 1.47 11.70 9.61
N TYR A 87 1.61 11.26 8.37
CA TYR A 87 2.86 10.75 7.83
C TYR A 87 3.94 11.83 7.71
N ARG A 88 3.57 13.03 7.34
CA ARG A 88 4.51 14.17 7.34
C ARG A 88 5.02 14.46 8.74
N ALA A 89 4.14 14.45 9.74
CA ALA A 89 4.53 14.71 11.13
C ALA A 89 5.46 13.62 11.69
N LYS A 90 5.30 12.38 11.22
CA LYS A 90 6.09 11.22 11.68
C LYS A 90 7.34 10.94 10.85
N GLY A 91 7.61 11.74 9.83
CA GLY A 91 8.79 11.59 8.98
C GLY A 91 8.75 10.44 7.99
N ALA A 92 7.56 9.97 7.61
CA ALA A 92 7.42 8.99 6.55
C ALA A 92 7.92 9.56 5.21
N LYS A 93 8.52 8.73 4.38
CA LYS A 93 9.03 9.13 3.08
C LYS A 93 7.89 9.16 2.06
N VAL A 94 7.29 10.32 1.90
CA VAL A 94 6.25 10.53 0.88
C VAL A 94 6.93 10.74 -0.46
N ARG A 95 6.73 9.79 -1.36
CA ARG A 95 7.27 9.81 -2.72
C ARG A 95 6.48 10.76 -3.61
N HIS A 96 5.17 10.79 -3.43
CA HIS A 96 4.25 11.68 -4.15
C HIS A 96 3.09 12.04 -3.22
N PRO A 97 2.76 13.34 -3.06
CA PRO A 97 1.69 13.77 -2.16
C PRO A 97 0.31 13.36 -2.68
N PRO A 98 -0.74 13.46 -1.83
CA PRO A 98 -2.10 13.18 -2.27
C PRO A 98 -2.46 13.96 -3.53
N THR A 99 -2.90 13.25 -4.54
CA THR A 99 -3.21 13.79 -5.86
C THR A 99 -4.48 13.13 -6.35
N ASN A 100 -5.37 13.91 -6.95
CA ASN A 100 -6.64 13.40 -7.46
C ASN A 100 -6.46 12.77 -8.83
N TYR A 101 -7.03 11.58 -8.99
CA TYR A 101 -7.07 10.83 -10.25
C TYR A 101 -8.50 10.32 -10.50
N PRO A 102 -8.81 9.83 -11.71
CA PRO A 102 -10.14 9.27 -11.97
C PRO A 102 -10.51 8.10 -11.05
N TRP A 103 -9.54 7.31 -10.59
CA TRP A 103 -9.77 6.11 -9.77
C TRP A 103 -9.69 6.35 -8.26
N ALA A 104 -8.96 7.37 -7.81
CA ALA A 104 -8.75 7.64 -6.39
C ALA A 104 -8.04 8.97 -6.19
N CYS A 105 -8.17 9.52 -5.00
CA CYS A 105 -7.23 10.52 -4.49
C CYS A 105 -6.17 9.74 -3.70
N GLU A 106 -4.93 9.70 -4.19
CA GLU A 106 -3.90 8.82 -3.61
C GLU A 106 -2.54 9.48 -3.49
N MET A 107 -1.76 8.99 -2.53
CA MET A 107 -0.36 9.33 -2.36
C MET A 107 0.51 8.09 -2.50
N GLN A 108 1.80 8.30 -2.69
CA GLN A 108 2.79 7.24 -2.72
C GLN A 108 3.74 7.42 -1.54
N VAL A 109 3.93 6.36 -0.77
CA VAL A 109 4.86 6.32 0.36
C VAL A 109 5.88 5.23 0.11
N GLU A 110 7.14 5.53 0.32
CA GLU A 110 8.24 4.60 0.11
C GLU A 110 8.76 4.09 1.45
N ASP A 111 9.07 2.80 1.52
CA ASP A 111 9.68 2.19 2.69
C ASP A 111 11.21 2.13 2.55
N PRO A 112 11.97 1.68 3.59
CA PRO A 112 13.43 1.65 3.52
C PRO A 112 14.01 0.78 2.40
N ASP A 113 13.25 -0.18 1.88
CA ASP A 113 13.69 -1.10 0.83
C ASP A 113 13.18 -0.72 -0.56
N GLY A 114 12.59 0.48 -0.69
CA GLY A 114 12.06 0.95 -1.97
C GLY A 114 10.72 0.35 -2.35
N HIS A 115 10.04 -0.33 -1.45
CA HIS A 115 8.64 -0.71 -1.68
C HIS A 115 7.77 0.54 -1.66
N VAL A 116 6.80 0.59 -2.55
CA VAL A 116 5.89 1.73 -2.68
C VAL A 116 4.49 1.32 -2.23
N LEU A 117 3.99 2.02 -1.23
CA LEU A 117 2.60 1.91 -0.80
C LEU A 117 1.81 3.02 -1.50
N ARG A 118 0.86 2.62 -2.34
CA ARG A 118 -0.12 3.53 -2.92
C ARG A 118 -1.32 3.55 -1.99
N LEU A 119 -1.56 4.69 -1.36
CA LEU A 119 -2.61 4.86 -0.35
C LEU A 119 -3.67 5.77 -0.94
N GLY A 120 -4.85 5.24 -1.17
CA GLY A 120 -5.89 5.94 -1.90
C GLY A 120 -7.25 5.94 -1.22
N SER A 121 -7.92 7.09 -1.25
CA SER A 121 -9.31 7.27 -0.88
C SER A 121 -10.15 7.60 -2.11
N GLU A 122 -11.47 7.76 -1.93
CA GLU A 122 -12.38 8.09 -3.03
C GLU A 122 -11.89 9.31 -3.81
N PRO A 123 -12.05 9.30 -5.14
CA PRO A 123 -11.71 10.47 -5.95
C PRO A 123 -12.48 11.69 -5.49
N LYS A 124 -11.85 12.85 -5.54
CA LYS A 124 -12.50 14.11 -5.23
C LYS A 124 -13.26 14.61 -6.45
N LYS A 125 -14.57 14.78 -6.28
CA LYS A 125 -15.42 15.36 -7.30
C LYS A 125 -15.10 16.85 -7.45
N ASP A 126 -15.19 17.34 -8.68
CA ASP A 126 -15.00 18.76 -9.00
C ASP A 126 -13.58 19.29 -8.77
N GLN A 127 -12.60 18.40 -8.61
CA GLN A 127 -11.19 18.77 -8.57
C GLN A 127 -10.45 18.23 -9.80
N PRO A 128 -9.51 19.00 -10.33
CA PRO A 128 -8.73 18.56 -11.49
C PRO A 128 -7.87 17.34 -11.15
N PHE A 129 -7.54 16.54 -12.16
CA PHE A 129 -6.59 15.45 -12.02
C PHE A 129 -5.16 15.98 -12.08
N GLY A 130 -4.31 15.44 -11.24
CA GLY A 130 -2.92 15.85 -11.16
C GLY A 130 -1.97 14.87 -11.84
N GLU A 131 -0.69 15.13 -11.66
CA GLU A 131 0.37 14.33 -12.23
C GLU A 131 0.51 12.98 -11.53
N TRP A 132 0.75 11.94 -12.33
CA TRP A 132 1.14 10.62 -11.86
C TRP A 132 2.66 10.51 -11.85
N CYS A 133 3.23 9.93 -10.79
CA CYS A 133 4.65 9.63 -10.68
C CYS A 133 4.87 8.12 -10.87
N ASP A 134 5.59 7.74 -11.92
CA ASP A 134 5.84 6.34 -12.23
C ASP A 134 6.99 5.73 -11.41
N MET A 135 7.30 4.47 -11.65
CA MET A 135 8.33 3.74 -10.91
C MET A 135 9.74 4.30 -11.12
N HIS A 136 9.96 5.04 -12.19
CA HIS A 136 11.24 5.68 -12.49
C HIS A 136 11.33 7.11 -11.99
N GLY A 137 10.25 7.65 -11.42
CA GLY A 137 10.17 9.03 -10.97
C GLY A 137 9.71 9.99 -12.05
N ASP A 138 9.37 9.50 -13.24
CA ASP A 138 8.84 10.34 -14.32
C ASP A 138 7.40 10.75 -14.02
N ARG A 139 7.03 11.94 -14.49
CA ARG A 139 5.70 12.51 -14.29
C ARG A 139 4.89 12.39 -15.57
N TRP A 140 3.60 12.09 -15.39
CA TRP A 140 2.66 11.89 -16.48
C TRP A 140 1.38 12.64 -16.19
N VAL A 141 0.75 13.20 -17.22
CA VAL A 141 -0.56 13.86 -17.11
C VAL A 141 -1.57 13.14 -17.98
N LEU A 142 -2.81 13.09 -17.49
CA LEU A 142 -3.93 12.56 -18.26
C LEU A 142 -4.40 13.62 -19.25
N SER A 143 -4.39 13.30 -20.54
CA SER A 143 -4.87 14.20 -21.58
C SER A 143 -6.41 14.29 -21.57
N PRO A 144 -7.00 15.46 -21.93
CA PRO A 144 -8.46 15.57 -22.02
C PRO A 144 -9.13 14.60 -23.00
N ALA A 145 -8.39 14.15 -24.00
CA ALA A 145 -8.87 13.16 -24.98
C ALA A 145 -8.66 11.71 -24.53
N GLY A 146 -8.15 11.49 -23.32
CA GLY A 146 -7.72 10.20 -22.81
C GLY A 146 -6.26 9.90 -23.18
N GLY A 147 -5.65 8.99 -22.40
CA GLY A 147 -4.23 8.65 -22.56
C GLY A 147 -3.33 9.54 -21.72
N TRP A 148 -2.17 9.00 -21.40
CA TRP A 148 -1.17 9.65 -20.54
C TRP A 148 -0.03 10.19 -21.37
N THR A 149 0.38 11.42 -21.07
CA THR A 149 1.51 12.08 -21.73
C THR A 149 2.57 12.38 -20.69
N ARG A 150 3.82 12.04 -21.00
CA ARG A 150 4.95 12.33 -20.13
C ARG A 150 5.18 13.85 -20.08
N VAL A 151 5.35 14.34 -18.85
CA VAL A 151 5.72 15.74 -18.62
C VAL A 151 7.20 15.89 -18.94
N GLU A 152 7.51 16.76 -19.91
CA GLU A 152 8.91 17.11 -20.21
C GLU A 152 9.35 18.26 -19.30
N HIS A 153 10.57 18.14 -18.79
CA HIS A 153 11.21 19.19 -17.97
C HIS A 153 11.97 20.17 -18.87
#